data_f3c6b67a8fe4b28e836ffec77b6e4cae
#
_entry.id   f3c6b67a8fe4b28e836ffec77b6e4cae
#
_cell.length_a   1.000
_cell.length_b   1.000
_cell.length_c   1.000
_cell.angle_alpha   90.00
_cell.angle_beta   90.00
_cell.angle_gamma   90.00
#
_symmetry.space_group_name_H-M   'P 1'
#
loop_
_entity.id
_entity.type
_entity.pdbx_description
1 polymer ?
#
loop_
_entity_poly.entity_id
_entity_poly.type
_entity_poly.pdbx_seq_one_letter_code
_entity_poly.pdbx_strand_id
1 'polypeptide(L)'
;FYLKYFILIREWLKESQNDIPEYIDETIYYLGQSYSLIWQSIKKNILFNGNHETNNNDFDNYLSRLGYKFKNENHEAGGYSILKNKKIALIMDVGSNPEKKFSKDYQSGALSFEIISNGKKIICNSGYFQNYKHQLNNISKTTACHSALIIANSSSAQFVKQPDSQTKISSRLEIFDKKIMSEKNYWSVSASHDGYSKRFGIIHNRKIDFLHDDKKFIGIDTILKKKKFKSTTFEIRFHLNPTSKVMKTQDEKTIYIDLNNEGWKFMCKEYRIDVETGLFFGLKNNFVENQNIVISGIVENEKQKISWELEKI
;
A
#
# COMPACT_ATOMS: atom_id res chain seq x y z
N PHE A 1 0.23 13.75 12.32
CA PHE A 1 1.07 14.93 12.61
C PHE A 1 0.23 16.21 12.52
N TYR A 2 -0.24 16.64 11.37
CA TYR A 2 -1.00 17.89 11.19
C TYR A 2 -2.25 17.96 12.06
N LEU A 3 -3.06 16.92 12.13
CA LEU A 3 -4.25 16.89 12.98
C LEU A 3 -3.94 17.28 14.43
N LYS A 4 -2.85 16.77 15.01
CA LYS A 4 -2.44 17.13 16.37
C LYS A 4 -2.17 18.63 16.53
N TYR A 5 -1.46 19.23 15.57
CA TYR A 5 -1.12 20.65 15.66
C TYR A 5 -2.32 21.57 15.43
N PHE A 6 -3.21 21.24 14.52
CA PHE A 6 -4.45 22.00 14.36
C PHE A 6 -5.34 21.95 15.59
N ILE A 7 -5.43 20.77 16.23
CA ILE A 7 -6.14 20.67 17.53
C ILE A 7 -5.45 21.51 18.60
N LEU A 8 -4.12 21.48 18.73
CA LEU A 8 -3.39 22.31 19.69
C LEU A 8 -3.62 23.82 19.44
N ILE A 9 -3.56 24.26 18.18
CA ILE A 9 -3.83 25.67 17.84
C ILE A 9 -5.26 26.04 18.25
N ARG A 10 -6.23 25.19 17.96
CA ARG A 10 -7.62 25.40 18.33
C ARG A 10 -7.80 25.55 19.85
N GLU A 11 -7.21 24.64 20.64
CA GLU A 11 -7.30 24.68 22.10
C GLU A 11 -6.61 25.93 22.66
N TRP A 12 -5.46 26.35 22.12
CA TRP A 12 -4.79 27.59 22.54
C TRP A 12 -5.61 28.86 22.25
N LEU A 13 -6.24 28.94 21.05
CA LEU A 13 -7.13 30.05 20.74
C LEU A 13 -8.31 30.10 21.70
N LYS A 14 -8.91 28.95 22.01
CA LYS A 14 -10.00 28.84 22.99
C LYS A 14 -9.59 29.26 24.39
N GLU A 15 -8.44 28.77 24.89
CA GLU A 15 -7.92 29.12 26.20
C GLU A 15 -7.57 30.61 26.33
N SER A 16 -7.07 31.21 25.25
CA SER A 16 -6.77 32.65 25.19
C SER A 16 -7.99 33.52 24.88
N GLN A 17 -9.20 32.96 24.84
CA GLN A 17 -10.46 33.64 24.54
C GLN A 17 -10.45 34.39 23.18
N ASN A 18 -9.66 33.89 22.20
CA ASN A 18 -9.66 34.40 20.86
C ASN A 18 -10.66 33.63 19.97
N ASP A 19 -11.15 34.31 18.93
CA ASP A 19 -11.99 33.67 17.94
C ASP A 19 -11.26 32.54 17.22
N ILE A 20 -11.96 31.43 16.99
CA ILE A 20 -11.43 30.28 16.23
C ILE A 20 -11.83 30.46 14.78
N PRO A 21 -10.89 30.68 13.84
CA PRO A 21 -11.21 30.75 12.43
C PRO A 21 -11.84 29.45 11.93
N GLU A 22 -12.91 29.54 11.13
CA GLU A 22 -13.70 28.41 10.63
C GLU A 22 -12.83 27.35 9.92
N TYR A 23 -11.84 27.78 9.14
CA TYR A 23 -10.93 26.87 8.41
C TYR A 23 -10.15 25.92 9.34
N ILE A 24 -9.96 26.28 10.62
CA ILE A 24 -9.29 25.40 11.61
C ILE A 24 -10.21 24.24 11.94
N ASP A 25 -11.49 24.49 12.22
CA ASP A 25 -12.46 23.44 12.51
C ASP A 25 -12.72 22.54 11.29
N GLU A 26 -12.83 23.11 10.10
CA GLU A 26 -12.92 22.35 8.84
C GLU A 26 -11.70 21.46 8.62
N THR A 27 -10.48 22.00 8.81
CA THR A 27 -9.24 21.23 8.66
C THR A 27 -9.17 20.08 9.66
N ILE A 28 -9.53 20.32 10.93
CA ILE A 28 -9.60 19.28 11.98
C ILE A 28 -10.60 18.20 11.57
N TYR A 29 -11.76 18.58 11.06
CA TYR A 29 -12.78 17.66 10.61
C TYR A 29 -12.27 16.72 9.51
N TYR A 30 -11.72 17.26 8.41
CA TYR A 30 -11.22 16.47 7.28
C TYR A 30 -10.01 15.59 7.65
N LEU A 31 -9.06 16.13 8.39
CA LEU A 31 -7.92 15.35 8.88
C LEU A 31 -8.35 14.27 9.87
N GLY A 32 -9.33 14.58 10.73
CA GLY A 32 -9.89 13.64 11.69
C GLY A 32 -10.63 12.48 11.03
N GLN A 33 -11.41 12.74 9.99
CA GLN A 33 -12.04 11.69 9.17
C GLN A 33 -11.01 10.78 8.52
N SER A 34 -9.96 11.37 7.93
CA SER A 34 -8.86 10.59 7.33
C SER A 34 -8.13 9.74 8.37
N TYR A 35 -7.85 10.31 9.55
CA TYR A 35 -7.24 9.58 10.66
C TYR A 35 -8.11 8.43 11.16
N SER A 36 -9.42 8.66 11.27
CA SER A 36 -10.39 7.63 11.65
C SER A 36 -10.37 6.45 10.68
N LEU A 37 -10.36 6.70 9.38
CA LEU A 37 -10.34 5.66 8.37
C LEU A 37 -9.00 4.91 8.32
N ILE A 38 -7.88 5.64 8.28
CA ILE A 38 -6.55 5.06 8.05
C ILE A 38 -5.99 4.40 9.30
N TRP A 39 -6.22 4.96 10.50
CA TRP A 39 -5.65 4.44 11.73
C TRP A 39 -6.68 3.84 12.69
N GLN A 40 -7.64 4.65 13.18
CA GLN A 40 -8.51 4.23 14.29
C GLN A 40 -9.30 2.96 13.98
N SER A 41 -9.63 2.76 12.72
CA SER A 41 -10.41 1.64 12.26
C SER A 41 -9.63 0.34 12.09
N ILE A 42 -8.32 0.43 11.85
CA ILE A 42 -7.42 -0.69 11.54
C ILE A 42 -6.51 -0.99 12.73
N LYS A 43 -6.15 0.05 13.51
CA LYS A 43 -5.17 0.02 14.62
C LYS A 43 -3.79 -0.52 14.20
N LYS A 44 -3.46 -0.35 12.92
CA LYS A 44 -2.17 -0.67 12.31
C LYS A 44 -1.76 0.42 11.35
N ASN A 45 -0.48 0.76 11.32
CA ASN A 45 0.05 1.66 10.29
C ASN A 45 0.13 0.93 8.96
N ILE A 46 -0.35 1.59 7.94
CA ILE A 46 -0.15 1.16 6.55
C ILE A 46 1.23 1.65 6.08
N LEU A 47 1.97 0.79 5.39
CA LEU A 47 3.37 1.06 5.00
C LEU A 47 3.44 1.62 3.57
N PHE A 48 2.87 2.81 3.40
CA PHE A 48 2.90 3.56 2.13
C PHE A 48 3.53 4.93 2.36
N ASN A 49 4.18 5.44 1.34
CA ASN A 49 4.60 6.85 1.19
C ASN A 49 5.23 7.47 2.45
N GLY A 50 6.38 6.94 2.86
CA GLY A 50 7.17 7.48 3.96
C GLY A 50 6.80 6.97 5.34
N ASN A 51 5.82 6.06 5.45
CA ASN A 51 5.33 5.56 6.73
C ASN A 51 6.15 4.37 7.24
N HIS A 52 6.09 4.16 8.55
CA HIS A 52 6.71 3.06 9.29
C HIS A 52 5.79 2.60 10.43
N GLU A 53 6.11 1.47 11.05
CA GLU A 53 5.35 0.95 12.18
C GLU A 53 5.50 1.89 13.39
N THR A 54 4.38 2.40 13.89
CA THR A 54 4.29 3.23 15.10
C THR A 54 3.03 2.87 15.87
N ASN A 55 2.99 3.24 17.12
CA ASN A 55 1.80 3.13 17.96
C ASN A 55 1.22 4.53 18.20
N ASN A 56 -0.02 4.75 17.79
CA ASN A 56 -0.72 6.03 17.96
C ASN A 56 -1.77 5.97 19.09
N ASN A 57 -1.74 4.98 19.98
CA ASN A 57 -2.73 4.88 21.07
C ASN A 57 -2.71 6.11 22.00
N ASP A 58 -1.54 6.70 22.26
CA ASP A 58 -1.44 7.92 23.06
C ASP A 58 -2.17 9.08 22.41
N PHE A 59 -2.13 9.17 21.08
CA PHE A 59 -2.88 10.19 20.36
C PHE A 59 -4.39 9.92 20.38
N ASP A 60 -4.83 8.68 20.28
CA ASP A 60 -6.24 8.30 20.46
C ASP A 60 -6.74 8.67 21.87
N ASN A 61 -5.93 8.41 22.91
CA ASN A 61 -6.25 8.81 24.29
C ASN A 61 -6.33 10.33 24.45
N TYR A 62 -5.44 11.07 23.78
CA TYR A 62 -5.46 12.53 23.75
C TYR A 62 -6.74 13.06 23.10
N LEU A 63 -7.12 12.55 21.93
CA LEU A 63 -8.36 12.90 21.25
C LEU A 63 -9.59 12.64 22.12
N SER A 64 -9.64 11.47 22.76
CA SER A 64 -10.74 11.09 23.64
C SER A 64 -10.89 12.02 24.83
N ARG A 65 -9.78 12.46 25.44
CA ARG A 65 -9.80 13.43 26.57
C ARG A 65 -10.35 14.79 26.16
N LEU A 66 -10.07 15.21 24.94
CA LEU A 66 -10.58 16.49 24.40
C LEU A 66 -11.98 16.36 23.77
N GLY A 67 -12.59 15.17 23.81
CA GLY A 67 -13.93 14.92 23.27
C GLY A 67 -14.02 14.79 21.76
N TYR A 68 -12.88 14.68 21.05
CA TYR A 68 -12.88 14.48 19.61
C TYR A 68 -13.30 13.06 19.25
N LYS A 69 -14.33 12.94 18.42
CA LYS A 69 -14.84 11.67 17.87
C LYS A 69 -14.97 11.80 16.35
N PHE A 70 -14.14 11.10 15.61
CA PHE A 70 -14.20 11.10 14.16
C PHE A 70 -14.82 9.80 13.66
N LYS A 71 -15.67 9.91 12.65
CA LYS A 71 -16.22 8.78 11.89
C LYS A 71 -15.96 9.01 10.42
N ASN A 72 -15.60 7.96 9.72
CA ASN A 72 -15.53 7.98 8.26
C ASN A 72 -16.16 6.69 7.72
N GLU A 73 -17.24 6.84 6.97
CA GLU A 73 -17.97 5.75 6.32
C GLU A 73 -17.53 5.55 4.86
N ASN A 74 -16.65 6.41 4.36
CA ASN A 74 -16.09 6.28 3.04
C ASN A 74 -15.11 5.09 2.97
N HIS A 75 -14.86 4.65 1.74
CA HIS A 75 -13.90 3.57 1.45
C HIS A 75 -12.60 4.11 0.82
N GLU A 76 -12.42 5.43 0.82
CA GLU A 76 -11.24 6.08 0.29
C GLU A 76 -10.87 7.33 1.11
N ALA A 77 -9.57 7.48 1.39
CA ALA A 77 -8.99 8.71 1.93
C ALA A 77 -7.55 8.85 1.46
N GLY A 78 -7.18 10.08 1.05
CA GLY A 78 -5.79 10.43 0.70
C GLY A 78 -5.19 9.61 -0.44
N GLY A 79 -6.02 9.06 -1.35
CA GLY A 79 -5.56 8.18 -2.43
C GLY A 79 -5.44 6.71 -2.03
N TYR A 80 -5.91 6.33 -0.85
CA TYR A 80 -5.95 4.92 -0.41
C TYR A 80 -7.38 4.41 -0.37
N SER A 81 -7.65 3.28 -1.05
CA SER A 81 -8.86 2.51 -0.85
C SER A 81 -8.72 1.66 0.40
N ILE A 82 -9.74 1.67 1.27
CA ILE A 82 -9.75 0.94 2.53
C ILE A 82 -11.08 0.21 2.68
N LEU A 83 -11.04 -1.09 2.47
CA LEU A 83 -12.17 -2.01 2.64
C LEU A 83 -11.91 -2.86 3.88
N LYS A 84 -12.84 -2.89 4.82
CA LYS A 84 -12.62 -3.54 6.11
C LYS A 84 -13.90 -4.03 6.78
N ASN A 85 -13.72 -5.03 7.62
CA ASN A 85 -14.68 -5.45 8.63
C ASN A 85 -13.97 -5.59 10.00
N LYS A 86 -14.58 -6.25 10.97
CA LYS A 86 -14.00 -6.42 12.32
C LYS A 86 -12.67 -7.19 12.34
N LYS A 87 -12.42 -8.05 11.34
CA LYS A 87 -11.29 -8.99 11.33
C LYS A 87 -10.32 -8.78 10.19
N ILE A 88 -10.81 -8.34 9.04
CA ILE A 88 -10.06 -8.25 7.78
C ILE A 88 -10.03 -6.80 7.33
N ALA A 89 -8.90 -6.36 6.81
CA ALA A 89 -8.78 -5.12 6.06
C ALA A 89 -7.94 -5.33 4.79
N LEU A 90 -8.40 -4.71 3.70
CA LEU A 90 -7.71 -4.59 2.42
C LEU A 90 -7.47 -3.11 2.16
N ILE A 91 -6.23 -2.72 2.01
CA ILE A 91 -5.81 -1.36 1.71
C ILE A 91 -5.05 -1.38 0.39
N MET A 92 -5.40 -0.50 -0.54
CA MET A 92 -4.70 -0.38 -1.84
C MET A 92 -4.39 1.08 -2.16
N ASP A 93 -3.17 1.35 -2.64
CA ASP A 93 -2.78 2.66 -3.14
C ASP A 93 -3.44 2.90 -4.51
N VAL A 94 -4.43 3.79 -4.53
CA VAL A 94 -5.20 4.18 -5.72
C VAL A 94 -5.06 5.68 -6.00
N GLY A 95 -4.01 6.29 -5.47
CA GLY A 95 -3.67 7.69 -5.65
C GLY A 95 -2.63 7.91 -6.75
N SER A 96 -2.84 8.94 -7.56
CA SER A 96 -1.81 9.43 -8.48
C SER A 96 -0.64 10.01 -7.70
N ASN A 97 0.56 10.03 -8.29
CA ASN A 97 1.70 10.59 -7.59
C ASN A 97 1.52 12.10 -7.31
N PRO A 98 2.11 12.62 -6.21
CA PRO A 98 2.00 14.03 -5.87
C PRO A 98 2.82 14.90 -6.83
N GLU A 99 2.63 16.21 -6.76
CA GLU A 99 3.52 17.15 -7.43
C GLU A 99 4.97 16.99 -6.90
N LYS A 100 5.94 17.26 -7.79
CA LYS A 100 7.37 17.13 -7.50
C LYS A 100 7.80 17.76 -6.16
N LYS A 101 7.25 18.94 -5.81
CA LYS A 101 7.59 19.63 -4.55
C LYS A 101 7.18 18.88 -3.29
N PHE A 102 6.16 18.01 -3.37
CA PHE A 102 5.63 17.22 -2.26
C PHE A 102 6.06 15.74 -2.28
N SER A 103 6.98 15.35 -3.18
CA SER A 103 7.33 13.95 -3.43
C SER A 103 8.54 13.44 -2.66
N LYS A 104 8.99 14.17 -1.65
CA LYS A 104 10.18 13.79 -0.86
C LYS A 104 10.09 12.37 -0.28
N ASP A 105 8.95 12.04 0.30
CA ASP A 105 8.71 10.74 0.95
C ASP A 105 7.82 9.81 0.12
N TYR A 106 7.54 10.19 -1.15
CA TYR A 106 6.81 9.36 -2.08
C TYR A 106 7.60 8.11 -2.46
N GLN A 107 6.89 7.00 -2.60
CA GLN A 107 7.41 5.70 -3.00
C GLN A 107 6.66 5.20 -4.25
N SER A 108 7.34 4.43 -5.10
CA SER A 108 6.76 3.87 -6.35
C SER A 108 5.81 2.69 -6.08
N GLY A 109 4.83 2.90 -5.23
CA GLY A 109 3.87 1.89 -4.78
C GLY A 109 2.53 1.91 -5.50
N ALA A 110 2.42 2.45 -6.72
CA ALA A 110 1.15 2.51 -7.45
C ALA A 110 0.49 1.13 -7.52
N LEU A 111 -0.79 1.03 -7.10
CA LEU A 111 -1.59 -0.18 -6.96
C LEU A 111 -0.99 -1.25 -6.03
N SER A 112 0.00 -0.91 -5.22
CA SER A 112 0.41 -1.81 -4.14
C SER A 112 -0.67 -1.90 -3.08
N PHE A 113 -0.66 -2.97 -2.29
CA PHE A 113 -1.70 -3.22 -1.33
C PHE A 113 -1.18 -3.89 -0.07
N GLU A 114 -1.97 -3.80 1.00
CA GLU A 114 -1.77 -4.52 2.26
C GLU A 114 -3.05 -5.28 2.63
N ILE A 115 -2.87 -6.48 3.18
CA ILE A 115 -3.94 -7.30 3.76
C ILE A 115 -3.63 -7.54 5.23
N ILE A 116 -4.60 -7.21 6.07
CA ILE A 116 -4.53 -7.40 7.52
C ILE A 116 -5.63 -8.35 7.95
N SER A 117 -5.29 -9.36 8.74
CA SER A 117 -6.24 -10.29 9.37
C SER A 117 -6.02 -10.34 10.86
N ASN A 118 -7.09 -10.19 11.65
CA ASN A 118 -7.05 -10.22 13.11
C ASN A 118 -5.91 -9.34 13.69
N GLY A 119 -5.68 -8.16 13.08
CA GLY A 119 -4.64 -7.21 13.48
C GLY A 119 -3.20 -7.62 13.12
N LYS A 120 -3.00 -8.68 12.32
CA LYS A 120 -1.69 -9.08 11.77
C LYS A 120 -1.65 -8.81 10.28
N LYS A 121 -0.56 -8.23 9.78
CA LYS A 121 -0.33 -8.07 8.35
C LYS A 121 0.05 -9.42 7.74
N ILE A 122 -0.65 -9.82 6.69
CA ILE A 122 -0.34 -11.00 5.88
C ILE A 122 0.54 -10.56 4.72
N ILE A 123 -0.01 -9.67 3.88
CA ILE A 123 0.70 -8.98 2.82
C ILE A 123 0.87 -7.53 3.25
N CYS A 124 2.07 -7.00 3.11
CA CYS A 124 2.41 -5.62 3.44
C CYS A 124 3.31 -5.03 2.35
N ASN A 125 3.74 -3.79 2.54
CA ASN A 125 4.87 -3.22 1.82
C ASN A 125 6.12 -3.28 2.71
N SER A 126 7.30 -3.09 2.15
CA SER A 126 8.55 -3.08 2.91
C SER A 126 8.64 -1.91 3.91
N GLY A 127 7.86 -0.84 3.71
CA GLY A 127 7.97 0.40 4.48
C GLY A 127 9.04 1.35 3.92
N TYR A 128 9.42 2.34 4.71
CA TYR A 128 10.28 3.44 4.27
C TYR A 128 11.49 3.63 5.18
N PHE A 129 12.69 3.58 4.59
CA PHE A 129 13.93 3.88 5.30
C PHE A 129 14.17 5.40 5.33
N GLN A 130 13.99 6.04 6.48
CA GLN A 130 13.88 7.49 6.60
C GLN A 130 15.18 8.28 6.37
N ASN A 131 16.36 7.67 6.58
CA ASN A 131 17.63 8.37 6.39
C ASN A 131 17.95 8.57 4.91
N TYR A 132 17.60 9.73 4.37
CA TYR A 132 17.78 10.09 2.95
C TYR A 132 19.23 10.15 2.48
N LYS A 133 20.21 10.19 3.38
CA LYS A 133 21.63 10.12 3.06
C LYS A 133 22.11 8.67 2.86
N HIS A 134 21.37 7.71 3.34
CA HIS A 134 21.71 6.29 3.23
C HIS A 134 21.12 5.68 1.94
N GLN A 135 21.86 4.79 1.28
CA GLN A 135 21.41 4.14 0.03
C GLN A 135 20.07 3.39 0.17
N LEU A 136 19.77 2.82 1.34
CA LEU A 136 18.52 2.11 1.60
C LEU A 136 17.29 3.01 1.48
N ASN A 137 17.43 4.34 1.65
CA ASN A 137 16.32 5.25 1.39
C ASN A 137 15.89 5.20 -0.08
N ASN A 138 16.83 5.20 -1.03
CA ASN A 138 16.52 5.10 -2.45
C ASN A 138 15.94 3.72 -2.80
N ILE A 139 16.47 2.65 -2.21
CA ILE A 139 15.95 1.29 -2.39
C ILE A 139 14.50 1.20 -1.90
N SER A 140 14.20 1.71 -0.70
CA SER A 140 12.86 1.69 -0.13
C SER A 140 11.81 2.44 -0.97
N LYS A 141 12.23 3.34 -1.88
CA LYS A 141 11.35 4.05 -2.81
C LYS A 141 10.99 3.28 -4.07
N THR A 142 11.70 2.19 -4.37
CA THR A 142 11.48 1.42 -5.60
C THR A 142 10.20 0.61 -5.55
N THR A 143 9.63 0.28 -6.71
CA THR A 143 8.47 -0.62 -6.78
C THR A 143 8.79 -2.01 -6.22
N ALA A 144 10.04 -2.44 -6.28
CA ALA A 144 10.48 -3.72 -5.71
C ALA A 144 10.28 -3.83 -4.19
N CYS A 145 10.13 -2.71 -3.48
CA CYS A 145 9.82 -2.65 -2.04
C CYS A 145 8.31 -2.60 -1.75
N HIS A 146 7.47 -2.88 -2.75
CA HIS A 146 6.02 -2.82 -2.63
C HIS A 146 5.38 -4.10 -3.17
N SER A 147 4.21 -4.45 -2.63
CA SER A 147 3.39 -5.55 -3.14
C SER A 147 2.71 -5.12 -4.45
N ALA A 148 3.49 -5.04 -5.53
CA ALA A 148 3.14 -4.44 -6.81
C ALA A 148 3.76 -5.16 -8.01
N LEU A 149 3.31 -4.78 -9.22
CA LEU A 149 3.87 -5.23 -10.49
C LEU A 149 5.12 -4.41 -10.86
N ILE A 150 6.15 -5.09 -11.31
CA ILE A 150 7.40 -4.55 -11.83
C ILE A 150 7.53 -4.96 -13.31
N ILE A 151 7.90 -4.03 -14.18
CA ILE A 151 8.18 -4.32 -15.61
C ILE A 151 9.66 -4.06 -15.90
N ALA A 152 10.33 -5.03 -16.52
CA ALA A 152 11.73 -4.94 -16.92
C ALA A 152 12.66 -4.44 -15.79
N ASN A 153 12.48 -4.96 -14.59
CA ASN A 153 13.22 -4.56 -13.39
C ASN A 153 13.23 -3.04 -13.13
N SER A 154 12.12 -2.37 -13.46
CA SER A 154 11.99 -0.91 -13.37
C SER A 154 10.83 -0.50 -12.46
N SER A 155 11.03 0.58 -11.73
CA SER A 155 9.96 1.17 -10.90
C SER A 155 8.88 1.86 -11.73
N SER A 156 7.64 1.87 -11.26
CA SER A 156 6.50 2.53 -11.90
C SER A 156 6.66 4.05 -11.98
N ALA A 157 7.28 4.67 -10.97
CA ALA A 157 7.68 6.08 -11.00
C ALA A 157 9.21 6.21 -11.09
N GLN A 158 9.68 7.29 -11.70
CA GLN A 158 11.10 7.62 -11.77
C GLN A 158 11.45 8.73 -10.79
N PHE A 159 12.65 8.64 -10.23
CA PHE A 159 13.18 9.61 -9.29
C PHE A 159 14.43 10.28 -9.83
N VAL A 160 14.65 11.52 -9.43
CA VAL A 160 15.85 12.29 -9.71
C VAL A 160 16.45 12.78 -8.39
N LYS A 161 17.74 12.60 -8.24
CA LYS A 161 18.48 13.09 -7.06
C LYS A 161 18.57 14.61 -7.10
N GLN A 162 18.32 15.25 -5.97
CA GLN A 162 18.46 16.69 -5.77
C GLN A 162 19.84 17.01 -5.17
N PRO A 163 20.31 18.29 -5.23
CA PRO A 163 21.57 18.69 -4.62
C PRO A 163 21.71 18.39 -3.13
N ASP A 164 20.60 18.42 -2.40
CA ASP A 164 20.53 18.10 -0.96
C ASP A 164 20.50 16.58 -0.67
N SER A 165 20.83 15.75 -1.65
CA SER A 165 20.80 14.28 -1.61
C SER A 165 19.39 13.66 -1.50
N GLN A 166 18.34 14.45 -1.41
CA GLN A 166 16.97 13.92 -1.47
C GLN A 166 16.62 13.48 -2.89
N THR A 167 15.69 12.55 -3.03
CA THR A 167 15.16 12.15 -4.33
C THR A 167 13.70 12.59 -4.45
N LYS A 168 13.39 13.19 -5.61
CA LYS A 168 12.03 13.60 -5.95
C LYS A 168 11.59 12.94 -7.25
N ILE A 169 10.29 12.80 -7.45
CA ILE A 169 9.74 12.25 -8.70
C ILE A 169 10.15 13.11 -9.90
N SER A 170 10.42 12.45 -11.03
CA SER A 170 10.75 13.09 -12.30
C SER A 170 9.69 12.88 -13.38
N SER A 171 8.74 11.96 -13.15
CA SER A 171 7.67 11.65 -14.09
C SER A 171 6.32 11.69 -13.39
N ARG A 172 5.29 12.14 -14.13
CA ARG A 172 3.90 12.02 -13.71
C ARG A 172 3.46 10.58 -13.90
N LEU A 173 2.72 10.07 -12.93
CA LEU A 173 2.00 8.80 -12.95
C LEU A 173 0.55 9.10 -12.61
N GLU A 174 -0.37 8.63 -13.44
CA GLU A 174 -1.80 8.78 -13.21
C GLU A 174 -2.44 7.44 -12.87
N ILE A 175 -3.37 7.47 -11.91
CA ILE A 175 -4.28 6.39 -11.61
C ILE A 175 -5.63 6.73 -12.24
N PHE A 176 -6.24 5.76 -12.92
CA PHE A 176 -7.52 5.91 -13.61
C PHE A 176 -8.32 4.61 -13.60
N ASP A 177 -9.53 4.61 -14.13
CA ASP A 177 -10.47 3.47 -14.12
C ASP A 177 -10.71 2.88 -12.72
N LYS A 178 -10.69 3.75 -11.71
CA LYS A 178 -10.86 3.36 -10.31
C LYS A 178 -12.30 2.95 -10.02
N LYS A 179 -12.47 1.78 -9.39
CA LYS A 179 -13.76 1.26 -8.92
C LYS A 179 -13.57 0.66 -7.54
N ILE A 180 -14.42 1.04 -6.60
CA ILE A 180 -14.42 0.54 -5.23
C ILE A 180 -15.85 0.11 -4.91
N MET A 181 -16.03 -1.14 -4.50
CA MET A 181 -17.31 -1.71 -4.13
C MET A 181 -17.20 -2.37 -2.76
N SER A 182 -18.17 -2.11 -1.90
CA SER A 182 -18.25 -2.70 -0.57
C SER A 182 -19.68 -3.15 -0.32
N GLU A 183 -19.90 -4.44 -0.41
CA GLU A 183 -21.17 -5.09 -0.14
C GLU A 183 -21.03 -6.00 1.08
N LYS A 184 -22.15 -6.51 1.59
CA LYS A 184 -22.19 -7.33 2.81
C LYS A 184 -21.26 -8.56 2.74
N ASN A 185 -21.23 -9.26 1.60
CA ASN A 185 -20.48 -10.51 1.43
C ASN A 185 -19.36 -10.42 0.39
N TYR A 186 -19.13 -9.22 -0.17
CA TYR A 186 -18.21 -9.04 -1.27
C TYR A 186 -17.59 -7.65 -1.28
N TRP A 187 -16.26 -7.59 -1.41
CA TRP A 187 -15.54 -6.36 -1.70
C TRP A 187 -14.81 -6.47 -3.03
N SER A 188 -14.68 -5.35 -3.70
CA SER A 188 -13.86 -5.24 -4.90
C SER A 188 -13.17 -3.88 -4.96
N VAL A 189 -11.89 -3.87 -5.27
CA VAL A 189 -11.15 -2.68 -5.63
C VAL A 189 -10.41 -2.91 -6.92
N SER A 190 -10.50 -1.98 -7.86
CA SER A 190 -9.72 -2.03 -9.10
C SER A 190 -9.31 -0.63 -9.53
N ALA A 191 -8.13 -0.53 -10.12
CA ALA A 191 -7.63 0.68 -10.76
C ALA A 191 -6.55 0.35 -11.80
N SER A 192 -6.25 1.32 -12.64
CA SER A 192 -5.18 1.26 -13.66
C SER A 192 -4.15 2.36 -13.40
N HIS A 193 -2.89 2.15 -13.82
CA HIS A 193 -1.89 3.21 -13.86
C HIS A 193 -1.06 3.18 -15.14
N ASP A 194 -0.54 4.36 -15.53
CA ASP A 194 0.26 4.57 -16.74
C ASP A 194 1.78 4.63 -16.50
N GLY A 195 2.26 4.33 -15.30
CA GLY A 195 3.67 4.48 -14.89
C GLY A 195 4.69 3.77 -15.79
N TYR A 196 4.27 2.76 -16.51
CA TYR A 196 5.09 2.03 -17.50
C TYR A 196 4.83 2.45 -18.95
N SER A 197 3.87 3.36 -19.20
CA SER A 197 3.42 3.68 -20.56
C SER A 197 4.51 4.33 -21.40
N LYS A 198 5.23 5.34 -20.87
CA LYS A 198 6.26 6.07 -21.62
C LYS A 198 7.45 5.18 -21.99
N ARG A 199 7.89 4.28 -21.09
CA ARG A 199 9.09 3.45 -21.27
C ARG A 199 8.82 2.15 -22.02
N PHE A 200 7.70 1.53 -21.74
CA PHE A 200 7.40 0.18 -22.21
C PHE A 200 6.08 0.07 -22.98
N GLY A 201 5.33 1.19 -23.12
CA GLY A 201 4.01 1.18 -23.75
C GLY A 201 3.01 0.30 -23.01
N ILE A 202 3.19 0.12 -21.70
CA ILE A 202 2.39 -0.78 -20.86
C ILE A 202 1.54 0.04 -19.88
N ILE A 203 0.28 -0.36 -19.78
CA ILE A 203 -0.63 0.01 -18.70
C ILE A 203 -0.82 -1.20 -17.82
N HIS A 204 -0.77 -1.00 -16.51
CA HIS A 204 -1.10 -2.00 -15.51
C HIS A 204 -2.47 -1.72 -14.93
N ASN A 205 -3.31 -2.74 -14.86
CA ASN A 205 -4.56 -2.74 -14.09
C ASN A 205 -4.47 -3.84 -13.04
N ARG A 206 -4.87 -3.52 -11.82
CA ARG A 206 -5.05 -4.49 -10.74
C ARG A 206 -6.48 -4.48 -10.25
N LYS A 207 -7.04 -5.67 -10.07
CA LYS A 207 -8.32 -5.90 -9.42
C LYS A 207 -8.10 -6.86 -8.26
N ILE A 208 -8.65 -6.57 -7.09
CA ILE A 208 -8.66 -7.45 -5.92
C ILE A 208 -10.09 -7.56 -5.42
N ASP A 209 -10.59 -8.78 -5.38
CA ASP A 209 -11.88 -9.14 -4.84
C ASP A 209 -11.70 -9.87 -3.51
N PHE A 210 -12.61 -9.69 -2.55
CA PHE A 210 -12.66 -10.43 -1.32
C PHE A 210 -14.04 -11.06 -1.13
N LEU A 211 -14.08 -12.38 -1.02
CA LEU A 211 -15.26 -13.20 -0.77
C LEU A 211 -15.32 -13.48 0.74
N HIS A 212 -16.29 -12.92 1.43
CA HIS A 212 -16.36 -12.98 2.90
C HIS A 212 -16.64 -14.39 3.41
N ASP A 213 -17.51 -15.13 2.75
CA ASP A 213 -17.92 -16.48 3.17
C ASP A 213 -16.75 -17.46 3.06
N ASP A 214 -15.98 -17.37 1.99
CA ASP A 214 -14.79 -18.20 1.73
C ASP A 214 -13.53 -17.69 2.41
N LYS A 215 -13.56 -16.47 3.00
CA LYS A 215 -12.38 -15.74 3.51
C LYS A 215 -11.23 -15.72 2.52
N LYS A 216 -11.56 -15.42 1.26
CA LYS A 216 -10.70 -15.57 0.12
C LYS A 216 -10.53 -14.27 -0.65
N PHE A 217 -9.28 -13.89 -0.93
CA PHE A 217 -8.92 -12.84 -1.87
C PHE A 217 -8.62 -13.44 -3.24
N ILE A 218 -9.12 -12.81 -4.28
CA ILE A 218 -8.82 -13.13 -5.68
C ILE A 218 -8.24 -11.88 -6.31
N GLY A 219 -6.98 -11.95 -6.73
CA GLY A 219 -6.31 -10.85 -7.40
C GLY A 219 -6.11 -11.14 -8.87
N ILE A 220 -6.27 -10.11 -9.70
CA ILE A 220 -6.00 -10.17 -11.14
C ILE A 220 -5.15 -8.95 -11.50
N ASP A 221 -3.93 -9.19 -11.90
CA ASP A 221 -3.06 -8.21 -12.52
C ASP A 221 -3.18 -8.33 -14.05
N THR A 222 -3.51 -7.23 -14.72
CA THR A 222 -3.64 -7.19 -16.18
C THR A 222 -2.58 -6.25 -16.75
N ILE A 223 -1.75 -6.77 -17.64
CA ILE A 223 -0.75 -6.03 -18.40
C ILE A 223 -1.34 -5.76 -19.78
N LEU A 224 -1.49 -4.47 -20.14
CA LEU A 224 -2.03 -4.02 -21.43
C LEU A 224 -0.92 -3.36 -22.24
N LYS A 225 -0.52 -3.95 -23.35
CA LYS A 225 0.42 -3.36 -24.32
C LYS A 225 -0.32 -2.35 -25.22
N LYS A 226 0.10 -1.12 -25.19
CA LYS A 226 -0.41 -0.04 -26.09
C LYS A 226 0.37 0.07 -27.40
N LYS A 227 1.57 -0.52 -27.46
CA LYS A 227 2.44 -0.50 -28.65
C LYS A 227 3.13 -1.85 -28.79
N LYS A 228 3.53 -2.21 -30.01
CA LYS A 228 4.39 -3.37 -30.24
C LYS A 228 5.78 -3.08 -29.70
N PHE A 229 6.12 -3.64 -28.57
CA PHE A 229 7.47 -3.61 -27.99
C PHE A 229 8.09 -5.01 -28.06
N LYS A 230 9.44 -5.03 -27.96
CA LYS A 230 10.17 -6.29 -27.72
C LYS A 230 9.60 -6.98 -26.48
N SER A 231 9.73 -8.29 -26.42
CA SER A 231 9.44 -9.10 -25.24
C SER A 231 10.06 -8.44 -24.00
N THR A 232 9.33 -8.32 -22.91
CA THR A 232 9.80 -7.76 -21.65
C THR A 232 9.37 -8.65 -20.50
N THR A 233 10.12 -8.65 -19.42
CA THR A 233 9.82 -9.41 -18.22
C THR A 233 8.87 -8.64 -17.30
N PHE A 234 8.11 -9.39 -16.51
CA PHE A 234 7.38 -8.85 -15.37
C PHE A 234 7.66 -9.65 -14.11
N GLU A 235 7.50 -8.99 -12.97
CA GLU A 235 7.45 -9.60 -11.65
C GLU A 235 6.29 -9.00 -10.87
N ILE A 236 5.57 -9.82 -10.10
CA ILE A 236 4.62 -9.36 -9.09
C ILE A 236 5.14 -9.82 -7.76
N ARG A 237 5.40 -8.87 -6.88
CA ARG A 237 5.90 -9.12 -5.53
C ARG A 237 4.78 -9.00 -4.51
N PHE A 238 4.84 -9.85 -3.49
CA PHE A 238 3.96 -9.82 -2.32
C PHE A 238 4.86 -9.92 -1.10
N HIS A 239 5.07 -8.79 -0.45
CA HIS A 239 5.89 -8.71 0.76
C HIS A 239 5.13 -9.27 1.94
N LEU A 240 5.75 -10.17 2.69
CA LEU A 240 5.16 -10.76 3.89
C LEU A 240 5.68 -10.06 5.14
N ASN A 241 4.88 -10.08 6.20
CA ASN A 241 5.34 -9.59 7.49
C ASN A 241 6.57 -10.39 7.96
N PRO A 242 7.60 -9.76 8.55
CA PRO A 242 8.81 -10.47 9.00
C PRO A 242 8.57 -11.64 9.96
N THR A 243 7.44 -11.66 10.67
CA THR A 243 7.08 -12.76 11.58
C THR A 243 6.40 -13.94 10.89
N SER A 244 6.10 -13.83 9.59
CA SER A 244 5.47 -14.89 8.82
C SER A 244 6.45 -16.02 8.54
N LYS A 245 5.99 -17.26 8.64
CA LYS A 245 6.72 -18.44 8.17
C LYS A 245 6.05 -18.94 6.89
N VAL A 246 6.85 -19.33 5.90
CA VAL A 246 6.31 -19.80 4.63
C VAL A 246 6.83 -21.19 4.29
N MET A 247 5.99 -21.96 3.60
CA MET A 247 6.32 -23.26 3.06
C MET A 247 5.81 -23.34 1.62
N LYS A 248 6.72 -23.49 0.67
CA LYS A 248 6.43 -23.68 -0.75
C LYS A 248 6.19 -25.17 -1.04
N THR A 249 5.16 -25.48 -1.81
CA THR A 249 4.86 -26.84 -2.26
C THR A 249 5.77 -27.27 -3.42
N GLN A 250 5.86 -28.58 -3.65
CA GLN A 250 6.71 -29.14 -4.70
C GLN A 250 6.24 -28.77 -6.13
N ASP A 251 4.95 -28.52 -6.31
CA ASP A 251 4.39 -28.06 -7.60
C ASP A 251 4.72 -26.60 -7.93
N GLU A 252 5.34 -25.89 -6.99
CA GLU A 252 5.74 -24.48 -7.12
C GLU A 252 4.58 -23.50 -7.46
N LYS A 253 3.35 -23.91 -7.18
CA LYS A 253 2.14 -23.12 -7.44
C LYS A 253 1.37 -22.72 -6.20
N THR A 254 1.82 -23.19 -5.03
CA THR A 254 1.18 -22.97 -3.75
C THR A 254 2.20 -22.63 -2.68
N ILE A 255 1.86 -21.65 -1.85
CA ILE A 255 2.64 -21.28 -0.66
C ILE A 255 1.70 -21.22 0.54
N TYR A 256 2.06 -21.92 1.61
CA TYR A 256 1.41 -21.80 2.90
C TYR A 256 2.12 -20.72 3.72
N ILE A 257 1.33 -19.84 4.36
CA ILE A 257 1.80 -18.73 5.19
C ILE A 257 1.25 -18.95 6.60
N ASP A 258 2.13 -19.10 7.57
CA ASP A 258 1.78 -19.20 8.99
C ASP A 258 2.09 -17.89 9.69
N LEU A 259 1.10 -17.35 10.40
CA LEU A 259 1.17 -16.11 11.18
C LEU A 259 1.08 -16.35 12.69
N ASN A 260 1.50 -17.51 13.18
CA ASN A 260 1.33 -17.91 14.59
C ASN A 260 -0.16 -17.86 14.99
N ASN A 261 -0.88 -18.94 14.85
CA ASN A 261 -2.31 -19.20 15.10
C ASN A 261 -3.25 -18.81 13.94
N GLU A 262 -2.74 -18.47 12.77
CA GLU A 262 -3.56 -18.19 11.60
C GLU A 262 -2.81 -18.62 10.33
N GLY A 263 -3.40 -19.54 9.58
CA GLY A 263 -2.85 -20.06 8.34
C GLY A 263 -3.51 -19.45 7.11
N TRP A 264 -2.72 -19.20 6.08
CA TRP A 264 -3.17 -18.73 4.77
C TRP A 264 -2.50 -19.54 3.67
N LYS A 265 -3.20 -19.68 2.56
CA LYS A 265 -2.73 -20.38 1.36
C LYS A 265 -2.73 -19.40 0.19
N PHE A 266 -1.56 -19.14 -0.37
CA PHE A 266 -1.39 -18.36 -1.58
C PHE A 266 -1.22 -19.28 -2.79
N MET A 267 -1.89 -18.99 -3.90
CA MET A 267 -1.87 -19.82 -5.11
C MET A 267 -1.79 -18.97 -6.37
N CYS A 268 -0.99 -19.46 -7.35
CA CYS A 268 -1.02 -19.00 -8.73
C CYS A 268 -0.97 -20.21 -9.66
N LYS A 269 -2.05 -20.46 -10.40
CA LYS A 269 -2.17 -21.67 -11.25
C LYS A 269 -1.37 -21.57 -12.55
N GLU A 270 -1.25 -20.37 -13.09
CA GLU A 270 -0.70 -20.11 -14.42
C GLU A 270 0.82 -19.96 -14.42
N TYR A 271 1.38 -19.47 -13.32
CA TYR A 271 2.79 -19.15 -13.18
C TYR A 271 3.41 -19.89 -11.99
N ARG A 272 4.72 -20.15 -12.11
CA ARG A 272 5.52 -20.58 -10.96
C ARG A 272 5.61 -19.45 -9.93
N ILE A 273 5.64 -19.85 -8.67
CA ILE A 273 5.80 -18.95 -7.53
C ILE A 273 7.15 -19.21 -6.88
N ASP A 274 7.91 -18.17 -6.63
CA ASP A 274 9.16 -18.24 -5.89
C ASP A 274 9.03 -17.52 -4.54
N VAL A 275 9.90 -17.88 -3.60
CA VAL A 275 10.05 -17.22 -2.30
C VAL A 275 11.45 -16.64 -2.26
N GLU A 276 11.54 -15.32 -2.09
CA GLU A 276 12.80 -14.59 -2.02
C GLU A 276 12.96 -13.90 -0.66
N THR A 277 14.18 -13.79 -0.17
CA THR A 277 14.50 -12.94 0.97
C THR A 277 14.49 -11.48 0.54
N GLY A 278 13.80 -10.65 1.29
CA GLY A 278 13.71 -9.20 1.09
C GLY A 278 14.10 -8.42 2.33
N LEU A 279 13.97 -7.10 2.25
CA LEU A 279 14.22 -6.17 3.34
C LEU A 279 12.92 -5.49 3.77
N PHE A 280 12.65 -5.50 5.05
CA PHE A 280 11.53 -4.80 5.67
C PHE A 280 12.03 -3.57 6.41
N PHE A 281 11.59 -2.39 5.96
CA PHE A 281 11.95 -1.07 6.47
C PHE A 281 10.87 -0.46 7.38
N GLY A 282 9.87 -1.25 7.78
CA GLY A 282 8.80 -0.76 8.66
C GLY A 282 9.30 -0.29 10.03
N LEU A 283 10.55 -0.58 10.39
CA LEU A 283 11.20 -0.13 11.60
C LEU A 283 11.95 1.19 11.32
N LYS A 284 11.72 2.21 12.15
CA LYS A 284 12.34 3.53 11.98
C LYS A 284 13.87 3.43 11.88
N ASN A 285 14.45 3.84 10.74
CA ASN A 285 15.89 3.84 10.47
C ASN A 285 16.60 2.50 10.72
N ASN A 286 15.86 1.41 10.68
CA ASN A 286 16.37 0.06 10.81
C ASN A 286 15.70 -0.85 9.78
N PHE A 287 16.21 -2.04 9.59
CA PHE A 287 15.59 -3.05 8.73
C PHE A 287 15.79 -4.44 9.32
N VAL A 288 14.93 -5.34 8.92
CA VAL A 288 15.03 -6.78 9.16
C VAL A 288 14.76 -7.51 7.85
N GLU A 289 15.18 -8.76 7.79
CA GLU A 289 14.82 -9.61 6.66
C GLU A 289 13.34 -10.01 6.74
N ASN A 290 12.72 -10.13 5.58
CA ASN A 290 11.41 -10.72 5.41
C ASN A 290 11.41 -11.65 4.20
N GLN A 291 10.31 -12.37 4.01
CA GLN A 291 10.12 -13.20 2.81
C GLN A 291 9.12 -12.53 1.88
N ASN A 292 9.37 -12.68 0.59
CA ASN A 292 8.51 -12.17 -0.48
C ASN A 292 8.07 -13.33 -1.36
N ILE A 293 6.80 -13.38 -1.68
CA ILE A 293 6.27 -14.24 -2.73
C ILE A 293 6.48 -13.51 -4.06
N VAL A 294 6.98 -14.18 -5.07
CA VAL A 294 7.26 -13.61 -6.39
C VAL A 294 6.63 -14.47 -7.47
N ILE A 295 5.82 -13.84 -8.32
CA ILE A 295 5.35 -14.39 -9.59
C ILE A 295 6.11 -13.68 -10.70
N SER A 296 6.80 -14.42 -11.56
CA SER A 296 7.60 -13.85 -12.64
C SER A 296 7.25 -14.47 -14.00
N GLY A 297 7.48 -13.73 -15.07
CA GLY A 297 7.23 -14.20 -16.42
C GLY A 297 7.62 -13.19 -17.50
N ILE A 298 7.23 -13.52 -18.72
CA ILE A 298 7.46 -12.71 -19.93
C ILE A 298 6.10 -12.14 -20.40
N VAL A 299 6.09 -10.89 -20.82
CA VAL A 299 4.92 -10.25 -21.40
C VAL A 299 4.86 -10.60 -22.88
N GLU A 300 4.06 -11.60 -23.22
CA GLU A 300 3.94 -12.15 -24.58
C GLU A 300 2.74 -11.54 -25.34
N ASN A 301 1.62 -11.40 -24.68
CA ASN A 301 0.34 -10.99 -25.28
C ASN A 301 0.08 -9.49 -25.17
N GLU A 302 -0.78 -8.96 -26.07
CA GLU A 302 -1.25 -7.57 -25.98
C GLU A 302 -2.04 -7.30 -24.69
N LYS A 303 -2.77 -8.32 -24.24
CA LYS A 303 -3.47 -8.32 -22.95
C LYS A 303 -3.15 -9.61 -22.22
N GLN A 304 -2.36 -9.50 -21.16
CA GLN A 304 -1.97 -10.64 -20.33
C GLN A 304 -2.55 -10.47 -18.93
N LYS A 305 -3.24 -11.49 -18.45
CA LYS A 305 -3.80 -11.55 -17.11
C LYS A 305 -3.00 -12.54 -16.29
N ILE A 306 -2.72 -12.17 -15.05
CA ILE A 306 -2.07 -13.01 -14.05
C ILE A 306 -3.02 -13.08 -12.86
N SER A 307 -3.54 -14.27 -12.58
CA SER A 307 -4.50 -14.49 -11.50
C SER A 307 -3.83 -15.16 -10.30
N TRP A 308 -4.11 -14.68 -9.12
CA TRP A 308 -3.65 -15.24 -7.86
C TRP A 308 -4.76 -15.27 -6.82
N GLU A 309 -4.64 -16.15 -5.86
CA GLU A 309 -5.60 -16.35 -4.79
C GLU A 309 -4.89 -16.39 -3.43
N LEU A 310 -5.51 -15.81 -2.42
CA LEU A 310 -5.07 -15.88 -1.03
C LEU A 310 -6.27 -16.29 -0.16
N GLU A 311 -6.24 -17.48 0.40
CA GLU A 311 -7.35 -18.10 1.11
C GLU A 311 -6.93 -18.44 2.54
N LYS A 312 -7.83 -18.19 3.49
CA LYS A 312 -7.62 -18.57 4.88
C LYS A 312 -7.90 -20.06 5.08
N ILE A 313 -7.00 -20.77 5.78
CA ILE A 313 -7.11 -22.19 6.11
C ILE A 313 -7.35 -22.40 7.60
#